data_311ff18200404fc49c8a8a07a8ef4c6e
#
_entry.id   311ff18200404fc49c8a8a07a8ef4c6e
#
_cell.length_a   1.000
_cell.length_b   1.000
_cell.length_c   1.000
_cell.angle_alpha   90.00
_cell.angle_beta   90.00
_cell.angle_gamma   90.00
#
_symmetry.space_group_name_H-M   'P 1'
#
loop_
_entity.id
_entity.type
_entity.pdbx_description
1 polymer ?
#
loop_
_entity_poly.entity_id
_entity_poly.type
_entity_poly.pdbx_seq_one_letter_code
_entity_poly.pdbx_strand_id
1 'polypeptide(L)'
;KRIEFNLKQVGLAFKEVLSSQMILTSIITLVFAYGILFIGIFLIQPVFEQVFNRASTFPYWFATIALLASSSSYVNALLVRKLGMRMLTGIAFRAQVCFSAIVFLVYWTGYFEGQFGFFCFLFWMFSIFFQAGLTMGNLTALAMEPVGHIAGTAASLVSAIATIGSVLLA
;
A
#
# COMPACT_ATOMS: atom_id res chain seq x y z
N LYS A 1 -6.04 -18.18 -28.71
CA LYS A 1 -7.36 -17.59 -29.07
C LYS A 1 -7.34 -16.16 -28.57
N ARG A 2 -7.41 -15.17 -29.46
CA ARG A 2 -7.64 -13.76 -29.11
C ARG A 2 -9.06 -13.70 -28.54
N ILE A 3 -9.17 -13.31 -27.28
CA ILE A 3 -10.47 -13.00 -26.65
C ILE A 3 -10.89 -11.66 -27.24
N GLU A 4 -11.98 -11.65 -28.01
CA GLU A 4 -12.54 -10.41 -28.53
C GLU A 4 -13.04 -9.55 -27.38
N PHE A 5 -12.63 -8.28 -27.38
CA PHE A 5 -13.04 -7.31 -26.37
C PHE A 5 -14.56 -7.06 -26.50
N ASN A 6 -15.31 -7.52 -25.51
CA ASN A 6 -16.77 -7.39 -25.49
C ASN A 6 -17.21 -6.48 -24.35
N LEU A 7 -17.64 -5.26 -24.69
CA LEU A 7 -18.12 -4.26 -23.73
C LEU A 7 -19.24 -4.78 -22.80
N LYS A 8 -20.09 -5.69 -23.29
CA LYS A 8 -21.14 -6.30 -22.45
C LYS A 8 -20.53 -7.18 -21.35
N GLN A 9 -19.46 -7.92 -21.65
CA GLN A 9 -18.76 -8.75 -20.66
C GLN A 9 -18.08 -7.87 -19.60
N VAL A 10 -17.49 -6.74 -19.99
CA VAL A 10 -16.90 -5.77 -19.06
C VAL A 10 -17.98 -5.16 -18.14
N GLY A 11 -19.15 -4.81 -18.69
CA GLY A 11 -20.27 -4.30 -17.91
C GLY A 11 -20.83 -5.32 -16.89
N LEU A 12 -20.91 -6.61 -17.29
CA LEU A 12 -21.33 -7.67 -16.37
C LEU A 12 -20.29 -7.91 -15.27
N ALA A 13 -19.01 -7.94 -15.63
CA ALA A 13 -17.92 -8.05 -14.65
C ALA A 13 -17.90 -6.87 -13.66
N PHE A 14 -18.14 -5.64 -14.14
CA PHE A 14 -18.25 -4.46 -13.30
C PHE A 14 -19.41 -4.58 -12.29
N LYS A 15 -20.59 -5.02 -12.76
CA LYS A 15 -21.74 -5.25 -11.86
C LYS A 15 -21.46 -6.34 -10.84
N GLU A 16 -20.81 -7.43 -11.23
CA GLU A 16 -20.45 -8.54 -10.34
C GLU A 16 -19.45 -8.11 -9.29
N VAL A 17 -18.39 -7.39 -9.68
CA VAL A 17 -17.38 -6.81 -8.79
C VAL A 17 -18.01 -5.88 -7.76
N LEU A 18 -18.89 -4.97 -8.18
CA LEU A 18 -19.54 -4.01 -7.27
C LEU A 18 -20.67 -4.63 -6.42
N SER A 19 -21.17 -5.80 -6.77
CA SER A 19 -22.21 -6.48 -5.99
C SER A 19 -21.66 -7.32 -4.83
N SER A 20 -20.35 -7.62 -4.85
CA SER A 20 -19.71 -8.43 -3.82
C SER A 20 -19.18 -7.57 -2.68
N GLN A 21 -19.75 -7.73 -1.49
CA GLN A 21 -19.30 -7.02 -0.28
C GLN A 21 -17.82 -7.30 0.04
N MET A 22 -17.35 -8.52 -0.23
CA MET A 22 -15.96 -8.91 -0.02
C MET A 22 -15.01 -8.14 -0.95
N ILE A 23 -15.39 -8.00 -2.23
CA ILE A 23 -14.60 -7.24 -3.21
C ILE A 23 -14.62 -5.76 -2.86
N LEU A 24 -15.78 -5.20 -2.53
CA LEU A 24 -15.89 -3.79 -2.12
C LEU A 24 -15.02 -3.47 -0.90
N THR A 25 -15.05 -4.32 0.12
CA THR A 25 -14.19 -4.16 1.30
C THR A 25 -12.70 -4.20 0.92
N SER A 26 -12.32 -5.13 0.04
CA SER A 26 -10.94 -5.22 -0.45
C SER A 26 -10.55 -3.99 -1.26
N ILE A 27 -11.43 -3.47 -2.12
CA ILE A 27 -11.19 -2.23 -2.90
C ILE A 27 -10.99 -1.04 -1.96
N ILE A 28 -11.90 -0.84 -0.98
CA ILE A 28 -11.80 0.27 -0.03
C ILE A 28 -10.47 0.19 0.74
N THR A 29 -10.10 -1.02 1.19
CA THR A 29 -8.83 -1.22 1.89
C THR A 29 -7.63 -0.95 0.99
N LEU A 30 -7.68 -1.34 -0.29
CA LEU A 30 -6.66 -1.02 -1.28
C LEU A 30 -6.55 0.48 -1.56
N VAL A 31 -7.69 1.21 -1.62
CA VAL A 31 -7.70 2.66 -1.79
C VAL A 31 -6.90 3.34 -0.67
N PHE A 32 -7.13 2.95 0.58
CA PHE A 32 -6.35 3.48 1.71
C PHE A 32 -4.89 3.03 1.68
N ALA A 33 -4.61 1.77 1.33
CA ALA A 33 -3.25 1.26 1.24
C ALA A 33 -2.41 2.00 0.19
N TYR A 34 -2.95 2.16 -1.02
CA TYR A 34 -2.31 2.94 -2.08
C TYR A 34 -2.26 4.43 -1.73
N GLY A 35 -3.30 4.99 -1.10
CA GLY A 35 -3.34 6.38 -0.67
C GLY A 35 -2.19 6.71 0.28
N ILE A 36 -1.99 5.91 1.33
CA ILE A 36 -0.86 6.06 2.25
C ILE A 36 0.48 5.98 1.52
N LEU A 37 0.61 5.03 0.58
CA LEU A 37 1.83 4.88 -0.21
C LEU A 37 2.09 6.10 -1.09
N PHE A 38 1.08 6.61 -1.80
CA PHE A 38 1.22 7.77 -2.68
C PHE A 38 1.51 9.04 -1.90
N ILE A 39 0.82 9.27 -0.78
CA ILE A 39 1.15 10.38 0.13
C ILE A 39 2.62 10.30 0.55
N GLY A 40 3.10 9.11 0.95
CA GLY A 40 4.50 8.89 1.28
C GLY A 40 5.45 9.24 0.13
N ILE A 41 5.15 8.76 -1.09
CA ILE A 41 5.97 9.04 -2.29
C ILE A 41 5.99 10.54 -2.62
N PHE A 42 4.85 11.23 -2.53
CA PHE A 42 4.78 12.65 -2.82
C PHE A 42 5.46 13.52 -1.76
N LEU A 43 5.41 13.12 -0.50
CA LEU A 43 5.97 13.89 0.60
C LEU A 43 7.45 13.63 0.86
N ILE A 44 8.00 12.48 0.46
CA ILE A 44 9.36 12.09 0.85
C ILE A 44 10.41 13.11 0.37
N GLN A 45 10.35 13.53 -0.89
CA GLN A 45 11.33 14.49 -1.44
C GLN A 45 11.18 15.88 -0.81
N PRO A 46 9.98 16.51 -0.73
CA PRO A 46 9.79 17.78 -0.03
C PRO A 46 10.27 17.76 1.43
N VAL A 47 10.04 16.68 2.16
CA VAL A 47 10.49 16.56 3.54
C VAL A 47 12.03 16.47 3.63
N PHE A 48 12.68 15.73 2.74
CA PHE A 48 14.14 15.71 2.65
C PHE A 48 14.73 17.10 2.39
N GLU A 49 14.10 17.87 1.51
CA GLU A 49 14.58 19.18 1.09
C GLU A 49 14.28 20.25 2.14
N GLN A 50 13.02 20.38 2.56
CA GLN A 50 12.53 21.52 3.35
C GLN A 50 12.70 21.32 4.85
N VAL A 51 12.58 20.07 5.34
CA VAL A 51 12.66 19.80 6.79
C VAL A 51 14.07 19.43 7.19
N PHE A 52 14.73 18.56 6.42
CA PHE A 52 16.05 18.05 6.79
C PHE A 52 17.21 18.70 6.04
N ASN A 53 16.94 19.53 5.03
CA ASN A 53 17.96 20.18 4.18
C ASN A 53 18.94 19.17 3.55
N ARG A 54 18.41 18.03 3.08
CA ARG A 54 19.20 16.89 2.56
C ARG A 54 18.79 16.46 1.14
N ALA A 55 18.38 17.40 0.29
CA ALA A 55 17.94 17.13 -1.09
C ALA A 55 18.96 16.32 -1.89
N SER A 56 20.26 16.62 -1.77
CA SER A 56 21.34 15.95 -2.52
C SER A 56 21.50 14.46 -2.15
N THR A 57 21.13 14.04 -0.96
CA THR A 57 21.26 12.66 -0.50
C THR A 57 19.96 11.85 -0.66
N PHE A 58 18.84 12.50 -1.02
CA PHE A 58 17.55 11.87 -1.20
C PHE A 58 17.57 10.59 -2.04
N PRO A 59 18.18 10.57 -3.27
CA PRO A 59 18.14 9.38 -4.12
C PRO A 59 18.76 8.14 -3.45
N TYR A 60 19.84 8.33 -2.69
CA TYR A 60 20.52 7.21 -2.01
C TYR A 60 19.67 6.64 -0.87
N TRP A 61 19.06 7.50 -0.08
CA TRP A 61 18.19 7.06 1.01
C TRP A 61 16.91 6.40 0.50
N PHE A 62 16.32 6.98 -0.56
CA PHE A 62 15.13 6.38 -1.19
C PHE A 62 15.44 5.00 -1.78
N ALA A 63 16.55 4.85 -2.48
CA ALA A 63 17.01 3.56 -3.00
C ALA A 63 17.23 2.55 -1.87
N THR A 64 17.84 2.98 -0.75
CA THR A 64 18.06 2.13 0.43
C THR A 64 16.74 1.66 1.04
N ILE A 65 15.77 2.58 1.21
CA ILE A 65 14.43 2.23 1.71
C ILE A 65 13.75 1.22 0.78
N ALA A 66 13.77 1.47 -0.53
CA ALA A 66 13.14 0.58 -1.51
C ALA A 66 13.77 -0.82 -1.50
N LEU A 67 15.11 -0.88 -1.43
CA LEU A 67 15.84 -2.15 -1.37
C LEU A 67 15.49 -2.94 -0.09
N LEU A 68 15.50 -2.28 1.06
CA LEU A 68 15.15 -2.93 2.32
C LEU A 68 13.68 -3.36 2.33
N ALA A 69 12.77 -2.50 1.83
CA ALA A 69 11.34 -2.80 1.78
C ALA A 69 11.01 -3.97 0.84
N SER A 70 11.84 -4.24 -0.17
CA SER A 70 11.65 -5.40 -1.06
C SER A 70 11.65 -6.73 -0.30
N SER A 71 12.31 -6.81 0.87
CA SER A 71 12.28 -7.98 1.75
C SER A 71 10.88 -8.33 2.26
N SER A 72 9.93 -7.39 2.21
CA SER A 72 8.53 -7.61 2.56
C SER A 72 7.89 -8.73 1.75
N SER A 73 8.26 -8.89 0.47
CA SER A 73 7.77 -9.98 -0.39
C SER A 73 8.17 -11.36 0.15
N TYR A 74 9.40 -11.50 0.61
CA TYR A 74 9.88 -12.73 1.24
C TYR A 74 9.17 -13.00 2.57
N VAL A 75 9.07 -11.98 3.41
CA VAL A 75 8.35 -12.07 4.69
C VAL A 75 6.88 -12.42 4.46
N ASN A 76 6.23 -11.81 3.46
CA ASN A 76 4.87 -12.13 3.06
C ASN A 76 4.72 -13.63 2.70
N ALA A 77 5.61 -14.16 1.86
CA ALA A 77 5.57 -15.55 1.42
C ALA A 77 5.70 -16.54 2.60
N LEU A 78 6.46 -16.20 3.63
CA LEU A 78 6.60 -17.00 4.83
C LEU A 78 5.38 -16.93 5.75
N LEU A 79 4.89 -15.70 5.98
CA LEU A 79 3.83 -15.45 6.95
C LEU A 79 2.44 -15.79 6.43
N VAL A 80 2.17 -15.58 5.13
CA VAL A 80 0.85 -15.86 4.55
C VAL A 80 0.46 -17.34 4.66
N ARG A 81 1.44 -18.24 4.60
CA ARG A 81 1.23 -19.69 4.78
C ARG A 81 0.78 -20.07 6.18
N LYS A 82 1.20 -19.29 7.20
CA LYS A 82 0.91 -19.56 8.62
C LYS A 82 -0.33 -18.82 9.10
N LEU A 83 -0.49 -17.57 8.68
CA LEU A 83 -1.51 -16.65 9.20
C LEU A 83 -2.71 -16.50 8.27
N GLY A 84 -2.53 -16.79 6.97
CA GLY A 84 -3.51 -16.47 5.94
C GLY A 84 -3.50 -14.97 5.56
N MET A 85 -4.01 -14.67 4.37
CA MET A 85 -3.98 -13.32 3.78
C MET A 85 -4.72 -12.28 4.64
N ARG A 86 -5.91 -12.60 5.14
CA ARG A 86 -6.74 -11.67 5.93
C ARG A 86 -6.09 -11.28 7.26
N MET A 87 -5.59 -12.26 8.00
CA MET A 87 -4.96 -12.02 9.29
C MET A 87 -3.65 -11.24 9.13
N LEU A 88 -2.82 -11.62 8.15
CA LEU A 88 -1.55 -10.94 7.88
C LEU A 88 -1.78 -9.47 7.50
N THR A 89 -2.71 -9.19 6.59
CA THR A 89 -3.09 -7.82 6.19
C THR A 89 -3.58 -7.02 7.39
N GLY A 90 -4.45 -7.59 8.23
CA GLY A 90 -4.95 -6.92 9.42
C GLY A 90 -3.86 -6.63 10.46
N ILE A 91 -2.89 -7.51 10.64
CA ILE A 91 -1.73 -7.28 11.52
C ILE A 91 -0.87 -6.16 10.96
N ALA A 92 -0.56 -6.18 9.66
CA ALA A 92 0.28 -5.19 9.01
C ALA A 92 -0.31 -3.77 9.13
N PHE A 93 -1.62 -3.60 8.91
CA PHE A 93 -2.27 -2.29 9.10
C PHE A 93 -2.29 -1.83 10.55
N ARG A 94 -2.59 -2.72 11.49
CA ARG A 94 -2.57 -2.37 12.93
C ARG A 94 -1.17 -1.95 13.38
N ALA A 95 -0.14 -2.70 12.95
CA ALA A 95 1.23 -2.35 13.24
C ALA A 95 1.61 -0.99 12.66
N GLN A 96 1.19 -0.69 11.40
CA GLN A 96 1.44 0.60 10.77
C GLN A 96 0.77 1.75 11.51
N VAL A 97 -0.48 1.58 11.95
CA VAL A 97 -1.20 2.60 12.74
C VAL A 97 -0.49 2.88 14.05
N CYS A 98 -0.14 1.84 14.82
CA CYS A 98 0.61 2.00 16.07
C CYS A 98 1.95 2.71 15.84
N PHE A 99 2.67 2.31 14.80
CA PHE A 99 3.97 2.88 14.49
C PHE A 99 3.86 4.35 14.06
N SER A 100 2.89 4.68 13.20
CA SER A 100 2.63 6.07 12.80
C SER A 100 2.21 6.93 14.00
N ALA A 101 1.42 6.39 14.93
CA ALA A 101 1.05 7.09 16.16
C ALA A 101 2.28 7.39 17.03
N ILE A 102 3.22 6.44 17.16
CA ILE A 102 4.47 6.66 17.90
C ILE A 102 5.30 7.78 17.24
N VAL A 103 5.48 7.73 15.92
CA VAL A 103 6.24 8.76 15.19
C VAL A 103 5.57 10.13 15.32
N PHE A 104 4.23 10.18 15.26
CA PHE A 104 3.48 11.41 15.48
C PHE A 104 3.67 11.98 16.91
N LEU A 105 3.66 11.11 17.92
CA LEU A 105 3.93 11.53 19.30
C LEU A 105 5.36 12.07 19.46
N VAL A 106 6.35 11.43 18.84
CA VAL A 106 7.74 11.93 18.84
C VAL A 106 7.83 13.30 18.16
N TYR A 107 7.13 13.48 17.04
CA TYR A 107 7.04 14.79 16.37
C TYR A 107 6.45 15.86 17.30
N TRP A 108 5.38 15.53 18.03
CA TRP A 108 4.70 16.45 18.94
C TRP A 108 5.55 16.88 20.14
N THR A 109 6.51 16.05 20.57
CA THR A 109 7.42 16.40 21.68
C THR A 109 8.52 17.39 21.29
N GLY A 110 8.64 17.77 20.01
CA GLY A 110 9.70 18.64 19.50
C GLY A 110 11.05 17.94 19.28
N TYR A 111 11.18 16.66 19.61
CA TYR A 111 12.43 15.90 19.40
C TYR A 111 12.60 15.43 17.94
N PHE A 112 11.71 15.80 17.03
CA PHE A 112 11.77 15.37 15.62
C PHE A 112 12.81 16.13 14.79
N GLU A 113 13.54 17.06 15.38
CA GLU A 113 14.57 17.83 14.72
C GLU A 113 15.93 17.12 14.65
N GLY A 114 16.76 17.51 13.69
CA GLY A 114 18.13 17.04 13.56
C GLY A 114 18.26 15.58 13.09
N GLN A 115 19.33 14.94 13.55
CA GLN A 115 19.70 13.58 13.11
C GLN A 115 18.70 12.52 13.59
N PHE A 116 18.19 12.64 14.78
CA PHE A 116 17.23 11.68 15.35
C PHE A 116 15.90 11.70 14.59
N GLY A 117 15.32 12.88 14.36
CA GLY A 117 14.10 13.02 13.59
C GLY A 117 14.24 12.49 12.16
N PHE A 118 15.39 12.71 11.53
CA PHE A 118 15.69 12.19 10.22
C PHE A 118 15.62 10.64 10.18
N PHE A 119 16.25 9.94 11.11
CA PHE A 119 16.18 8.49 11.17
C PHE A 119 14.79 7.96 11.54
N CYS A 120 14.05 8.65 12.41
CA CYS A 120 12.65 8.33 12.69
C CYS A 120 11.80 8.43 11.41
N PHE A 121 12.00 9.47 10.61
CA PHE A 121 11.32 9.65 9.33
C PHE A 121 11.68 8.55 8.33
N LEU A 122 12.97 8.23 8.17
CA LEU A 122 13.42 7.14 7.29
C LEU A 122 12.79 5.80 7.66
N PHE A 123 12.78 5.49 8.96
CA PHE A 123 12.21 4.24 9.45
C PHE A 123 10.70 4.21 9.26
N TRP A 124 10.02 5.34 9.45
CA TRP A 124 8.58 5.45 9.16
C TRP A 124 8.28 5.25 7.68
N MET A 125 9.06 5.87 6.78
CA MET A 125 8.93 5.67 5.35
C MET A 125 9.19 4.20 4.97
N PHE A 126 10.25 3.60 5.50
CA PHE A 126 10.52 2.17 5.33
C PHE A 126 9.29 1.32 5.74
N SER A 127 8.68 1.61 6.89
CA SER A 127 7.54 0.86 7.40
C SER A 127 6.32 0.94 6.46
N ILE A 128 6.07 2.10 5.83
CA ILE A 128 4.99 2.28 4.83
C ILE A 128 5.23 1.39 3.61
N PHE A 129 6.43 1.42 3.04
CA PHE A 129 6.76 0.59 1.87
C PHE A 129 6.75 -0.90 2.20
N PHE A 130 7.26 -1.27 3.37
CA PHE A 130 7.26 -2.64 3.85
C PHE A 130 5.83 -3.17 4.07
N GLN A 131 4.98 -2.39 4.71
CA GLN A 131 3.56 -2.70 4.91
C GLN A 131 2.82 -2.84 3.58
N ALA A 132 3.08 -1.97 2.60
CA ALA A 132 2.50 -2.07 1.26
C ALA A 132 2.83 -3.41 0.60
N GLY A 133 4.08 -3.86 0.67
CA GLY A 133 4.51 -5.17 0.16
C GLY A 133 3.86 -6.36 0.86
N LEU A 134 3.47 -6.22 2.15
CA LEU A 134 2.74 -7.26 2.88
C LEU A 134 1.24 -7.30 2.55
N THR A 135 0.66 -6.20 2.08
CA THR A 135 -0.81 -6.07 2.04
C THR A 135 -1.41 -6.03 0.65
N MET A 136 -0.80 -5.33 -0.30
CA MET A 136 -1.41 -5.08 -1.61
C MET A 136 -1.69 -6.36 -2.41
N GLY A 137 -0.70 -7.26 -2.49
CA GLY A 137 -0.86 -8.55 -3.17
C GLY A 137 -1.94 -9.42 -2.53
N ASN A 138 -1.95 -9.47 -1.20
CA ASN A 138 -2.93 -10.24 -0.44
C ASN A 138 -4.36 -9.69 -0.61
N LEU A 139 -4.54 -8.37 -0.58
CA LEU A 139 -5.84 -7.74 -0.79
C LEU A 139 -6.36 -7.96 -2.22
N THR A 140 -5.47 -7.87 -3.21
CA THR A 140 -5.84 -8.16 -4.61
C THR A 140 -6.25 -9.63 -4.76
N ALA A 141 -5.53 -10.55 -4.15
CA ALA A 141 -5.86 -11.98 -4.16
C ALA A 141 -7.21 -12.25 -3.47
N LEU A 142 -7.46 -11.64 -2.31
CA LEU A 142 -8.74 -11.73 -1.59
C LEU A 142 -9.91 -11.18 -2.42
N ALA A 143 -9.70 -10.09 -3.15
CA ALA A 143 -10.73 -9.54 -4.04
C ALA A 143 -11.06 -10.48 -5.22
N MET A 144 -10.13 -11.37 -5.61
CA MET A 144 -10.35 -12.31 -6.71
C MET A 144 -10.99 -13.63 -6.27
N GLU A 145 -11.01 -13.95 -4.97
CA GLU A 145 -11.61 -15.20 -4.47
C GLU A 145 -13.04 -15.46 -4.99
N PRO A 146 -13.99 -14.50 -4.92
CA PRO A 146 -15.36 -14.74 -5.37
C PRO A 146 -15.56 -14.72 -6.88
N VAL A 147 -14.62 -14.20 -7.66
CA VAL A 147 -14.76 -13.94 -9.10
C VAL A 147 -13.67 -14.62 -9.93
N GLY A 148 -13.21 -15.79 -9.49
CA GLY A 148 -12.12 -16.54 -10.13
C GLY A 148 -12.34 -16.82 -11.61
N HIS A 149 -13.59 -16.99 -12.07
CA HIS A 149 -13.96 -17.23 -13.46
C HIS A 149 -13.75 -16.01 -14.39
N ILE A 150 -13.71 -14.79 -13.83
CA ILE A 150 -13.41 -13.53 -14.53
C ILE A 150 -12.21 -12.79 -13.91
N ALA A 151 -11.31 -13.51 -13.22
CA ALA A 151 -10.24 -12.94 -12.41
C ALA A 151 -9.39 -11.89 -13.15
N GLY A 152 -9.07 -12.07 -14.42
CA GLY A 152 -8.29 -11.10 -15.20
C GLY A 152 -8.99 -9.75 -15.35
N THR A 153 -10.28 -9.74 -15.74
CA THR A 153 -11.08 -8.52 -15.87
C THR A 153 -11.35 -7.89 -14.50
N ALA A 154 -11.68 -8.72 -13.51
CA ALA A 154 -11.92 -8.25 -12.14
C ALA A 154 -10.67 -7.62 -11.53
N ALA A 155 -9.49 -8.21 -11.70
CA ALA A 155 -8.23 -7.65 -11.21
C ALA A 155 -7.93 -6.28 -11.82
N SER A 156 -8.17 -6.12 -13.13
CA SER A 156 -8.01 -4.83 -13.81
C SER A 156 -8.96 -3.77 -13.26
N LEU A 157 -10.24 -4.12 -13.03
CA LEU A 157 -11.25 -3.22 -12.47
C LEU A 157 -10.91 -2.83 -11.02
N VAL A 158 -10.59 -3.80 -10.18
CA VAL A 158 -10.21 -3.58 -8.78
C VAL A 158 -9.01 -2.66 -8.69
N SER A 159 -7.97 -2.92 -9.49
CA SER A 159 -6.75 -2.09 -9.51
C SER A 159 -7.03 -0.68 -10.01
N ALA A 160 -7.84 -0.53 -11.07
CA ALA A 160 -8.20 0.79 -11.60
C ALA A 160 -8.98 1.62 -10.58
N ILE A 161 -10.02 1.03 -9.95
CA ILE A 161 -10.83 1.72 -8.94
C ILE A 161 -9.98 2.08 -7.72
N ALA A 162 -9.14 1.14 -7.26
CA ALA A 162 -8.26 1.38 -6.11
C ALA A 162 -7.25 2.49 -6.39
N THR A 163 -6.64 2.51 -7.58
CA THR A 163 -5.68 3.55 -7.97
C THR A 163 -6.35 4.92 -8.11
N ILE A 164 -7.49 5.01 -8.80
CA ILE A 164 -8.22 6.28 -8.93
C ILE A 164 -8.65 6.80 -7.56
N GLY A 165 -9.24 5.94 -6.73
CA GLY A 165 -9.66 6.31 -5.38
C GLY A 165 -8.50 6.77 -4.50
N SER A 166 -7.33 6.14 -4.61
CA SER A 166 -6.15 6.51 -3.83
C SER A 166 -5.52 7.84 -4.25
N VAL A 167 -5.53 8.15 -5.56
CA VAL A 167 -5.05 9.45 -6.07
C VAL A 167 -5.95 10.59 -5.61
N LEU A 168 -7.26 10.35 -5.46
CA LEU A 168 -8.19 11.37 -4.93
C LEU A 168 -8.02 11.60 -3.42
N LEU A 169 -7.38 10.67 -2.69
CA LEU A 169 -7.08 10.79 -1.27
C LEU A 169 -5.69 11.40 -1.00
N ALA A 170 -4.76 11.29 -1.95
CA ALA A 170 -3.39 11.78 -1.82
C ALA A 170 -3.25 13.24 -2.26
#